data_ebf86dfa6c2e3c3d16f350415f5cd928
#
_entry.id   ebf86dfa6c2e3c3d16f350415f5cd928
#
_cell.length_a   1.000
_cell.length_b   1.000
_cell.length_c   1.000
_cell.angle_alpha   90.00
_cell.angle_beta   90.00
_cell.angle_gamma   90.00
#
_symmetry.space_group_name_H-M   'P 1'
#
loop_
_entity.id
_entity.type
_entity.pdbx_description
1 polymer ?
#
loop_
_entity_poly.entity_id
_entity_poly.type
_entity_poly.pdbx_seq_one_letter_code
_entity_poly.pdbx_strand_id
1 'polypeptide(L)'
;MYLEKIDITDQLPRAHGALRLKSAGKSKIRNLFQQGSTKALFPRKVNGLECVVINTSGGLTGGDKFSNIIECEDQSKLTVTTQGCERIYKSNDGSAAIVENKIVLKNTASIYWLPQETIVFDLSLIHISEPTRQPC
;
A
#
# COMPACT_ATOMS: atom_id res chain seq x y z
N MET A 1 -27.37 -36.71 4.59
CA MET A 1 -26.02 -36.21 4.35
C MET A 1 -25.91 -34.83 4.97
N TYR A 2 -25.20 -34.75 6.05
CA TYR A 2 -25.03 -33.50 6.79
C TYR A 2 -23.93 -32.69 6.11
N LEU A 3 -24.33 -31.65 5.39
CA LEU A 3 -23.36 -30.63 4.97
C LEU A 3 -23.16 -29.73 6.18
N GLU A 4 -22.04 -29.88 6.86
CA GLU A 4 -21.60 -28.87 7.82
C GLU A 4 -21.67 -27.52 7.13
N LYS A 5 -22.31 -26.56 7.80
CA LYS A 5 -22.25 -25.18 7.37
C LYS A 5 -20.79 -24.76 7.44
N ILE A 6 -20.14 -24.84 6.30
CA ILE A 6 -18.83 -24.23 6.15
C ILE A 6 -19.04 -22.74 6.32
N ASP A 7 -18.44 -22.16 7.35
CA ASP A 7 -18.46 -20.71 7.52
C ASP A 7 -17.64 -20.11 6.40
N ILE A 8 -18.34 -19.64 5.35
CA ILE A 8 -17.71 -19.07 4.16
C ILE A 8 -16.83 -17.87 4.54
N THR A 9 -17.13 -17.18 5.65
CA THR A 9 -16.31 -16.03 6.10
C THR A 9 -14.94 -16.45 6.56
N ASP A 10 -14.78 -17.60 7.18
CA ASP A 10 -13.47 -18.11 7.61
C ASP A 10 -12.65 -18.70 6.46
N GLN A 11 -13.28 -18.97 5.32
CA GLN A 11 -12.62 -19.56 4.16
C GLN A 11 -12.32 -18.57 3.04
N LEU A 12 -12.84 -17.34 3.11
CA LEU A 12 -12.52 -16.32 2.13
C LEU A 12 -11.04 -15.95 2.22
N PRO A 13 -10.30 -16.05 1.12
CA PRO A 13 -8.91 -15.65 1.14
C PRO A 13 -8.81 -14.16 1.46
N ARG A 14 -8.01 -13.84 2.47
CA ARG A 14 -7.70 -12.48 2.85
C ARG A 14 -6.37 -12.10 2.23
N ALA A 15 -6.32 -10.95 1.58
CA ALA A 15 -5.11 -10.47 0.98
C ALA A 15 -4.21 -9.82 2.03
N HIS A 16 -2.93 -10.08 1.91
CA HIS A 16 -1.90 -9.45 2.71
C HIS A 16 -0.83 -8.91 1.78
N GLY A 17 -0.38 -7.71 2.03
CA GLY A 17 0.70 -7.11 1.27
C GLY A 17 1.62 -6.31 2.15
N ALA A 18 2.91 -6.33 1.84
CA ALA A 18 3.90 -5.53 2.52
C ALA A 18 4.92 -4.99 1.53
N LEU A 19 5.27 -3.74 1.68
CA LEU A 19 6.33 -3.07 0.95
C LEU A 19 7.26 -2.38 1.94
N ARG A 20 8.55 -2.61 1.79
CA ARG A 20 9.60 -1.83 2.45
C ARG A 20 10.56 -1.35 1.39
N LEU A 21 10.63 -0.05 1.23
CA LEU A 21 11.49 0.59 0.25
C LEU A 21 12.42 1.57 0.96
N LYS A 22 13.71 1.45 0.68
CA LYS A 22 14.69 2.43 1.08
C LYS A 22 15.33 3.02 -0.17
N SER A 23 15.16 4.31 -0.37
CA SER A 23 15.74 5.03 -1.51
C SER A 23 16.93 5.87 -1.05
N ALA A 24 17.86 6.10 -1.96
CA ALA A 24 19.06 6.90 -1.70
C ALA A 24 19.44 7.71 -2.93
N GLY A 25 19.94 8.94 -2.71
CA GLY A 25 20.32 9.81 -3.80
C GLY A 25 19.16 10.09 -4.75
N LYS A 26 19.45 10.50 -5.99
CA LYS A 26 18.41 10.92 -6.93
C LYS A 26 17.58 9.77 -7.50
N SER A 27 18.15 8.55 -7.61
CA SER A 27 17.47 7.47 -8.33
C SER A 27 17.90 6.08 -7.89
N LYS A 28 18.43 5.94 -6.69
CA LYS A 28 18.93 4.65 -6.22
C LYS A 28 17.95 3.98 -5.26
N ILE A 29 17.76 2.69 -5.46
CA ILE A 29 17.07 1.82 -4.52
C ILE A 29 18.14 1.16 -3.67
N ARG A 30 18.16 1.45 -2.38
CA ARG A 30 19.12 0.85 -1.46
C ARG A 30 18.64 -0.48 -0.92
N ASN A 31 17.33 -0.59 -0.68
CA ASN A 31 16.71 -1.82 -0.21
C ASN A 31 15.28 -1.88 -0.69
N LEU A 32 14.85 -3.06 -1.11
CA LEU A 32 13.47 -3.32 -1.53
C LEU A 32 13.04 -4.67 -0.98
N PHE A 33 11.96 -4.67 -0.23
CA PHE A 33 11.26 -5.87 0.21
C PHE A 33 9.80 -5.75 -0.20
N GLN A 34 9.29 -6.75 -0.86
CA GLN A 34 7.89 -6.83 -1.22
C GLN A 34 7.37 -8.24 -1.00
N GLN A 35 6.17 -8.34 -0.47
CA GLN A 35 5.56 -9.60 -0.08
C GLN A 35 4.06 -9.59 -0.36
N GLY A 36 3.53 -10.77 -0.66
CA GLY A 36 2.09 -10.96 -0.83
C GLY A 36 1.56 -10.22 -2.04
N SER A 37 0.42 -9.56 -1.86
CA SER A 37 -0.30 -8.89 -2.94
C SER A 37 0.23 -7.50 -3.27
N THR A 38 1.25 -7.03 -2.58
CA THR A 38 1.88 -5.75 -2.88
C THR A 38 3.07 -5.93 -3.80
N LYS A 39 3.12 -5.16 -4.88
CA LYS A 39 4.27 -5.08 -5.76
C LYS A 39 4.63 -3.63 -6.02
N ALA A 40 5.91 -3.38 -6.19
CA ALA A 40 6.44 -2.08 -6.58
C ALA A 40 7.03 -2.16 -7.97
N LEU A 41 6.66 -1.24 -8.83
CA LEU A 41 7.26 -1.03 -10.13
C LEU A 41 8.03 0.29 -10.13
N PHE A 42 9.13 0.31 -10.86
CA PHE A 42 9.98 1.49 -10.95
C PHE A 42 10.13 1.93 -12.41
N PRO A 43 9.17 2.73 -12.93
CA PRO A 43 9.28 3.25 -14.29
C PRO A 43 10.51 4.16 -14.42
N ARG A 44 11.06 4.22 -15.63
CA ARG A 44 12.18 5.11 -15.90
C ARG A 44 11.75 6.58 -15.74
N LYS A 45 12.54 7.34 -15.01
CA LYS A 45 12.33 8.76 -14.78
C LYS A 45 13.66 9.50 -14.98
N VAL A 46 13.60 10.66 -15.63
CA VAL A 46 14.80 11.45 -15.94
C VAL A 46 15.43 11.99 -14.66
N ASN A 47 14.63 12.50 -13.73
CA ASN A 47 15.09 13.05 -12.47
C ASN A 47 14.34 12.41 -11.29
N GLY A 48 15.09 11.71 -10.45
CA GLY A 48 14.55 11.07 -9.28
C GLY A 48 14.10 9.63 -9.53
N LEU A 49 13.52 9.04 -8.52
CA LEU A 49 13.00 7.67 -8.53
C LEU A 49 11.48 7.72 -8.47
N GLU A 50 10.81 6.95 -9.31
CA GLU A 50 9.37 6.76 -9.24
C GLU A 50 9.06 5.33 -8.82
N CYS A 51 8.18 5.20 -7.84
CA CYS A 51 7.68 3.92 -7.38
C CYS A 51 6.18 3.87 -7.59
N VAL A 52 5.70 2.87 -8.32
CA VAL A 52 4.27 2.61 -8.47
C VAL A 52 3.92 1.40 -7.62
N VAL A 53 3.10 1.59 -6.60
CA VAL A 53 2.65 0.53 -5.72
C VAL A 53 1.40 -0.11 -6.29
N ILE A 54 1.43 -1.42 -6.43
CA ILE A 54 0.35 -2.19 -7.05
C ILE A 54 -0.21 -3.18 -6.03
N ASN A 55 -1.53 -3.23 -5.95
CA ASN A 55 -2.27 -4.28 -5.27
C ASN A 55 -2.70 -5.33 -6.31
N THR A 56 -2.09 -6.49 -6.28
CA THR A 56 -2.37 -7.56 -7.25
C THR A 56 -3.61 -8.37 -6.91
N SER A 57 -4.25 -8.11 -5.78
CA SER A 57 -5.49 -8.81 -5.37
C SER A 57 -6.76 -8.22 -6.00
N GLY A 58 -6.64 -7.13 -6.76
CA GLY A 58 -7.75 -6.55 -7.49
C GLY A 58 -8.67 -5.65 -6.69
N GLY A 59 -8.30 -5.26 -5.48
CA GLY A 59 -9.06 -4.39 -4.60
C GLY A 59 -8.91 -4.79 -3.15
N LEU A 60 -9.67 -4.17 -2.28
CA LEU A 60 -9.66 -4.41 -0.84
C LEU A 60 -11.03 -4.91 -0.36
N THR A 61 -11.01 -5.88 0.51
CA THR A 61 -12.22 -6.34 1.20
C THR A 61 -11.92 -6.53 2.69
N GLY A 62 -12.96 -6.76 3.48
CA GLY A 62 -12.84 -6.88 4.93
C GLY A 62 -11.79 -7.90 5.35
N GLY A 63 -10.91 -7.51 6.26
CA GLY A 63 -9.84 -8.33 6.79
C GLY A 63 -8.55 -8.31 5.99
N ASP A 64 -8.50 -7.64 4.86
CA ASP A 64 -7.25 -7.44 4.11
C ASP A 64 -6.31 -6.51 4.87
N LYS A 65 -5.01 -6.76 4.79
CA LYS A 65 -3.99 -5.95 5.46
C LYS A 65 -2.86 -5.62 4.52
N PHE A 66 -2.57 -4.33 4.38
CA PHE A 66 -1.48 -3.82 3.55
C PHE A 66 -0.63 -2.85 4.36
N SER A 67 0.68 -3.01 4.29
CA SER A 67 1.64 -2.16 4.98
C SER A 67 2.70 -1.68 4.00
N ASN A 68 2.89 -0.38 3.93
CA ASN A 68 3.90 0.26 3.11
C ASN A 68 4.81 1.10 4.00
N ILE A 69 6.09 0.75 4.05
CA ILE A 69 7.11 1.47 4.81
C ILE A 69 8.14 1.98 3.82
N ILE A 70 8.30 3.29 3.76
CA ILE A 70 9.19 3.95 2.81
C ILE A 70 10.15 4.83 3.59
N GLU A 71 11.44 4.57 3.42
CA GLU A 71 12.51 5.39 3.97
C GLU A 71 13.26 6.08 2.84
N CYS A 72 13.36 7.39 2.93
CA CYS A 72 14.16 8.19 2.00
C CYS A 72 15.41 8.66 2.69
N GLU A 73 16.55 8.12 2.26
CA GLU A 73 17.87 8.52 2.74
C GLU A 73 18.20 9.94 2.29
N ASP A 74 19.29 10.46 2.79
CA ASP A 74 19.75 11.81 2.47
C ASP A 74 19.85 12.04 0.96
N GLN A 75 19.39 13.20 0.49
CA GLN A 75 19.34 13.61 -0.92
C GLN A 75 18.42 12.76 -1.81
N SER A 76 17.62 11.89 -1.26
CA SER A 76 16.68 11.09 -2.03
C SER A 76 15.54 11.95 -2.59
N LYS A 77 15.19 11.71 -3.85
CA LYS A 77 14.00 12.26 -4.49
C LYS A 77 13.13 11.10 -4.97
N LEU A 78 12.01 10.91 -4.32
CA LEU A 78 11.10 9.81 -4.59
C LEU A 78 9.71 10.32 -4.90
N THR A 79 9.10 9.78 -5.94
CA THR A 79 7.69 9.95 -6.22
C THR A 79 7.02 8.59 -6.05
N VAL A 80 5.98 8.53 -5.23
CA VAL A 80 5.20 7.31 -5.02
C VAL A 80 3.79 7.53 -5.51
N THR A 81 3.36 6.68 -6.40
CA THR A 81 1.98 6.63 -6.89
C THR A 81 1.43 5.24 -6.68
N THR A 82 0.14 5.08 -6.91
CA THR A 82 -0.50 3.76 -6.90
C THR A 82 -1.04 3.45 -8.28
N GLN A 83 -1.25 2.17 -8.55
CA GLN A 83 -1.93 1.74 -9.76
C GLN A 83 -3.39 2.19 -9.71
N GLY A 84 -3.88 2.86 -10.74
CA GLY A 84 -5.28 3.18 -10.99
C GLY A 84 -6.16 3.36 -9.74
N CYS A 85 -7.46 3.20 -9.90
CA CYS A 85 -8.39 3.29 -8.80
C CYS A 85 -8.29 2.08 -7.87
N GLU A 86 -8.04 2.32 -6.59
CA GLU A 86 -8.20 1.28 -5.57
C GLU A 86 -9.69 1.11 -5.29
N ARG A 87 -10.17 -0.14 -5.32
CA ARG A 87 -11.56 -0.47 -5.07
C ARG A 87 -11.70 -1.12 -3.72
N ILE A 88 -12.61 -0.59 -2.90
CA ILE A 88 -12.90 -1.14 -1.59
C ILE A 88 -14.28 -1.76 -1.63
N TYR A 89 -14.32 -3.08 -1.54
CA TYR A 89 -15.54 -3.85 -1.66
C TYR A 89 -16.24 -4.00 -0.31
N LYS A 90 -17.51 -4.42 -0.39
CA LYS A 90 -18.32 -4.71 0.78
C LYS A 90 -17.60 -5.71 1.71
N SER A 91 -17.65 -5.41 3.01
CA SER A 91 -17.19 -6.36 4.04
C SER A 91 -18.30 -7.38 4.34
N ASN A 92 -18.01 -8.66 4.16
CA ASN A 92 -18.99 -9.72 4.36
C ASN A 92 -19.14 -10.15 5.82
N ASP A 93 -18.12 -9.95 6.63
CA ASP A 93 -18.06 -10.41 8.02
C ASP A 93 -17.95 -9.29 9.06
N GLY A 94 -18.02 -8.04 8.60
CA GLY A 94 -17.87 -6.87 9.49
C GLY A 94 -16.44 -6.52 9.84
N SER A 95 -15.43 -7.25 9.34
CA SER A 95 -14.04 -6.87 9.54
C SER A 95 -13.62 -5.77 8.58
N ALA A 96 -12.74 -4.88 9.03
CA ALA A 96 -12.21 -3.79 8.21
C ALA A 96 -10.95 -4.22 7.47
N ALA A 97 -10.78 -3.71 6.25
CA ALA A 97 -9.49 -3.71 5.60
C ALA A 97 -8.59 -2.67 6.28
N ILE A 98 -7.31 -2.98 6.40
CA ILE A 98 -6.34 -2.08 7.04
C ILE A 98 -5.24 -1.78 6.05
N VAL A 99 -5.02 -0.49 5.80
CA VAL A 99 -3.91 0.01 4.99
C VAL A 99 -3.08 0.95 5.86
N GLU A 100 -1.81 0.66 6.01
CA GLU A 100 -0.89 1.45 6.81
C GLU A 100 0.26 1.96 5.95
N ASN A 101 0.46 3.26 5.96
CA ASN A 101 1.51 3.91 5.20
C ASN A 101 2.42 4.69 6.16
N LYS A 102 3.71 4.33 6.17
CA LYS A 102 4.71 5.00 6.98
C LYS A 102 5.83 5.52 6.10
N ILE A 103 6.14 6.78 6.24
CA ILE A 103 7.20 7.45 5.49
C ILE A 103 8.18 8.09 6.45
N VAL A 104 9.46 7.82 6.23
CA VAL A 104 10.57 8.42 6.99
C VAL A 104 11.48 9.16 6.01
N LEU A 105 11.65 10.46 6.23
CA LEU A 105 12.52 11.31 5.44
C LEU A 105 13.73 11.71 6.27
N LYS A 106 14.92 11.56 5.71
CA LYS A 106 16.17 11.98 6.36
C LYS A 106 16.71 13.24 5.70
N ASN A 107 17.03 14.23 6.51
CA ASN A 107 17.70 15.49 6.12
C ASN A 107 17.13 16.15 4.86
N THR A 108 17.85 16.08 3.74
CA THR A 108 17.49 16.73 2.49
C THR A 108 16.62 15.87 1.58
N ALA A 109 16.13 14.74 2.05
CA ALA A 109 15.24 13.89 1.25
C ALA A 109 13.89 14.54 0.99
N SER A 110 13.33 14.25 -0.17
CA SER A 110 11.99 14.71 -0.55
C SER A 110 11.18 13.57 -1.14
N ILE A 111 9.89 13.59 -0.89
CA ILE A 111 8.95 12.63 -1.44
C ILE A 111 7.70 13.35 -1.95
N TYR A 112 7.20 12.88 -3.08
CA TYR A 112 5.86 13.19 -3.56
C TYR A 112 4.99 11.95 -3.37
N TRP A 113 4.08 12.02 -2.41
CA TRP A 113 3.13 10.96 -2.12
C TRP A 113 1.82 11.26 -2.84
N LEU A 114 1.58 10.57 -3.94
CA LEU A 114 0.50 10.85 -4.88
C LEU A 114 -0.35 9.59 -5.16
N PRO A 115 -1.07 9.08 -4.16
CA PRO A 115 -1.95 7.94 -4.40
C PRO A 115 -3.09 8.31 -5.35
N GLN A 116 -3.50 7.34 -6.16
CA GLN A 116 -4.63 7.50 -7.06
C GLN A 116 -5.95 7.41 -6.30
N GLU A 117 -7.04 7.67 -7.00
CA GLU A 117 -8.39 7.69 -6.43
C GLU A 117 -8.78 6.35 -5.81
N THR A 118 -9.58 6.44 -4.76
CA THR A 118 -10.15 5.27 -4.09
C THR A 118 -11.66 5.27 -4.30
N ILE A 119 -12.21 4.16 -4.79
CA ILE A 119 -13.65 3.95 -4.95
C ILE A 119 -14.14 3.08 -3.79
N VAL A 120 -15.07 3.61 -3.02
CA VAL A 120 -15.63 2.93 -1.86
C VAL A 120 -17.04 2.45 -2.20
N PHE A 121 -17.25 1.13 -2.20
CA PHE A 121 -18.57 0.56 -2.40
C PHE A 121 -19.39 0.58 -1.11
N ASP A 122 -20.70 0.45 -1.24
CA ASP A 122 -21.60 0.40 -0.10
C ASP A 122 -21.24 -0.75 0.86
N LEU A 123 -21.40 -0.51 2.17
CA LEU A 123 -21.06 -1.45 3.24
C LEU A 123 -19.59 -1.91 3.27
N SER A 124 -18.69 -1.17 2.62
CA SER A 124 -17.26 -1.40 2.77
C SER A 124 -16.77 -0.85 4.10
N LEU A 125 -15.75 -1.50 4.67
CA LEU A 125 -15.09 -1.09 5.89
C LEU A 125 -13.59 -1.03 5.67
N ILE A 126 -13.00 0.13 5.91
CA ILE A 126 -11.57 0.33 5.76
C ILE A 126 -11.02 1.27 6.83
N HIS A 127 -9.81 0.98 7.27
CA HIS A 127 -9.00 1.88 8.06
C HIS A 127 -7.71 2.18 7.29
N ILE A 128 -7.50 3.45 6.98
CA ILE A 128 -6.31 3.93 6.26
C ILE A 128 -5.51 4.83 7.20
N SER A 129 -4.25 4.49 7.40
CA SER A 129 -3.28 5.34 8.08
C SER A 129 -2.37 5.97 7.03
N GLU A 130 -2.46 7.28 6.88
CA GLU A 130 -1.66 8.04 5.93
C GLU A 130 -0.51 8.75 6.65
N PRO A 131 0.61 8.97 5.96
CA PRO A 131 1.70 9.73 6.53
C PRO A 131 1.23 11.15 6.85
N THR A 132 1.51 11.61 8.06
CA THR A 132 1.26 12.99 8.47
C THR A 132 2.57 13.74 8.64
N ARG A 133 2.58 15.00 8.22
CA ARG A 133 3.72 15.87 8.47
C ARG A 133 3.73 16.23 9.95
N GLN A 134 4.78 15.81 10.64
CA GLN A 134 4.97 16.26 12.01
C GLN A 134 5.62 17.64 12.01
N PRO A 135 5.09 18.60 12.77
CA PRO A 135 5.76 19.87 12.95
C PRO A 135 7.12 19.64 13.63
N CYS A 136 8.13 20.28 13.10
CA CYS A 136 9.48 20.24 13.69
C CYS A 136 9.48 20.90 15.07
#